data_56d7b57a041f023d2ac6f37a0bba49bf
#
_entry.id   56d7b57a041f023d2ac6f37a0bba49bf
#
_cell.length_a   1.000
_cell.length_b   1.000
_cell.length_c   1.000
_cell.angle_alpha   90.00
_cell.angle_beta   90.00
_cell.angle_gamma   90.00
#
_symmetry.space_group_name_H-M   'P 1'
#
loop_
_entity.id
_entity.type
_entity.pdbx_description
1 polymer ?
#
loop_
_entity_poly.entity_id
_entity_poly.type
_entity_poly.pdbx_seq_one_letter_code
_entity_poly.pdbx_strand_id
1 'polypeptide(L)'
;MVALVGDGSLSGGEAFEGLDYAAELGTNFIVVVNDNDMSIAENHGGLYDNLRRLRESDGQAEPNYFKSLGYDYRYVAYGNDVEDLIKAFSEVKDIDHPVVVHINTQKGKGYAPAEADRERFHFGGPFDEPTGHPLHIDESADYGDITAEHLLGLMKEDPTVAVITAGTPSVFGFDPERRAKAGKQFIDVGIAEQEAVALSSGLAKGGAKPFFGVTSSFLQRAYDQLSQDVAIN
;
A
#
# COMPACT_ATOMS: atom_id res chain seq x y z
N MET A 1 -3.70 21.54 -12.43
CA MET A 1 -4.15 20.12 -12.43
C MET A 1 -3.90 19.55 -11.04
N VAL A 2 -4.77 18.63 -10.56
CA VAL A 2 -4.61 18.00 -9.24
C VAL A 2 -4.64 16.48 -9.39
N ALA A 3 -3.65 15.78 -8.83
CA ALA A 3 -3.62 14.32 -8.69
C ALA A 3 -3.78 13.97 -7.20
N LEU A 4 -4.79 13.18 -6.86
CA LEU A 4 -4.97 12.66 -5.50
C LEU A 4 -4.51 11.21 -5.46
N VAL A 5 -3.54 10.92 -4.60
CA VAL A 5 -2.89 9.60 -4.48
C VAL A 5 -2.91 9.17 -3.01
N GLY A 6 -3.40 7.95 -2.74
CA GLY A 6 -3.24 7.32 -1.43
C GLY A 6 -1.79 6.87 -1.19
N ASP A 7 -1.35 6.89 0.06
CA ASP A 7 0.00 6.46 0.44
C ASP A 7 0.33 5.05 -0.04
N GLY A 8 -0.59 4.08 0.14
CA GLY A 8 -0.39 2.71 -0.35
C GLY A 8 -0.10 2.63 -1.85
N SER A 9 -0.68 3.52 -2.66
CA SER A 9 -0.47 3.54 -4.11
C SER A 9 0.89 4.08 -4.54
N LEU A 10 1.61 4.76 -3.66
CA LEU A 10 2.95 5.31 -3.95
C LEU A 10 4.01 4.22 -4.17
N SER A 11 3.79 2.98 -3.74
CA SER A 11 4.70 1.86 -3.99
C SER A 11 4.63 1.31 -5.42
N GLY A 12 3.62 1.68 -6.20
CA GLY A 12 3.50 1.26 -7.60
C GLY A 12 4.52 1.92 -8.53
N GLY A 13 5.09 1.17 -9.49
CA GLY A 13 6.07 1.70 -10.43
C GLY A 13 5.59 2.93 -11.19
N GLU A 14 4.36 2.92 -11.70
CA GLU A 14 3.76 4.08 -12.39
C GLU A 14 3.68 5.34 -11.51
N ALA A 15 3.50 5.17 -10.17
CA ALA A 15 3.50 6.31 -9.25
C ALA A 15 4.90 6.93 -9.16
N PHE A 16 5.96 6.11 -9.08
CA PHE A 16 7.34 6.60 -9.11
C PHE A 16 7.68 7.29 -10.43
N GLU A 17 7.34 6.67 -11.56
CA GLU A 17 7.56 7.22 -12.90
C GLU A 17 6.79 8.54 -13.09
N GLY A 18 5.51 8.57 -12.66
CA GLY A 18 4.67 9.76 -12.73
C GLY A 18 5.17 10.91 -11.86
N LEU A 19 5.65 10.61 -10.65
CA LEU A 19 6.24 11.63 -9.76
C LEU A 19 7.56 12.16 -10.32
N ASP A 20 8.41 11.30 -10.84
CA ASP A 20 9.69 11.71 -11.44
C ASP A 20 9.46 12.64 -12.63
N TYR A 21 8.62 12.25 -13.57
CA TYR A 21 8.34 13.07 -14.74
C TYR A 21 7.57 14.37 -14.40
N ALA A 22 6.60 14.31 -13.49
CA ALA A 22 5.82 15.49 -13.13
C ALA A 22 6.64 16.57 -12.41
N ALA A 23 7.77 16.20 -11.78
CA ALA A 23 8.68 17.14 -11.18
C ALA A 23 9.30 18.13 -12.20
N GLU A 24 9.46 17.71 -13.46
CA GLU A 24 9.99 18.57 -14.55
C GLU A 24 8.94 19.52 -15.15
N LEU A 25 7.66 19.36 -14.81
CA LEU A 25 6.60 20.20 -15.40
C LEU A 25 6.70 21.62 -14.87
N GLY A 26 6.98 22.56 -15.74
CA GLY A 26 7.02 24.00 -15.42
C GLY A 26 5.61 24.62 -15.32
N THR A 27 4.69 23.95 -14.64
CA THR A 27 3.30 24.39 -14.50
C THR A 27 2.73 24.04 -13.12
N ASN A 28 1.61 24.64 -12.73
CA ASN A 28 0.88 24.27 -11.53
C ASN A 28 0.34 22.84 -11.64
N PHE A 29 1.04 21.90 -11.01
CA PHE A 29 0.63 20.51 -10.84
C PHE A 29 0.67 20.16 -9.36
N ILE A 30 -0.48 19.93 -8.77
CA ILE A 30 -0.63 19.65 -7.34
C ILE A 30 -0.79 18.14 -7.15
N VAL A 31 0.15 17.50 -6.46
CA VAL A 31 0.04 16.12 -6.02
C VAL A 31 -0.43 16.10 -4.56
N VAL A 32 -1.62 15.60 -4.32
CA VAL A 32 -2.16 15.42 -2.97
C VAL A 32 -1.86 13.99 -2.53
N VAL A 33 -0.97 13.84 -1.56
CA VAL A 33 -0.67 12.55 -0.93
C VAL A 33 -1.56 12.38 0.29
N ASN A 34 -2.56 11.51 0.19
CA ASN A 34 -3.42 11.16 1.32
C ASN A 34 -2.78 10.01 2.11
N ASP A 35 -2.05 10.38 3.16
CA ASP A 35 -1.29 9.47 4.00
C ASP A 35 -2.06 9.14 5.29
N ASN A 36 -2.47 7.89 5.41
CA ASN A 36 -3.11 7.35 6.61
C ASN A 36 -2.36 6.13 7.19
N ASP A 37 -1.12 5.93 6.74
CA ASP A 37 -0.23 4.85 7.17
C ASP A 37 -0.74 3.44 6.87
N MET A 38 -1.60 3.31 5.87
CA MET A 38 -2.14 2.01 5.45
C MET A 38 -2.51 1.97 3.96
N SER A 39 -2.33 0.80 3.37
CA SER A 39 -3.03 0.41 2.14
C SER A 39 -4.31 -0.39 2.50
N ILE A 40 -4.46 -1.62 2.06
CA ILE A 40 -5.45 -2.55 2.63
C ILE A 40 -4.98 -2.96 4.02
N ALA A 41 -3.78 -3.53 4.11
CA ALA A 41 -3.05 -3.83 5.33
C ALA A 41 -1.99 -2.74 5.61
N GLU A 42 -0.97 -3.05 6.41
CA GLU A 42 0.17 -2.19 6.67
C GLU A 42 1.01 -1.93 5.41
N ASN A 43 1.59 -0.76 5.32
CA ASN A 43 2.50 -0.40 4.23
C ASN A 43 3.91 -0.98 4.46
N HIS A 44 4.59 -1.37 3.37
CA HIS A 44 5.95 -1.91 3.40
C HIS A 44 6.87 -1.17 2.42
N GLY A 45 8.12 -0.94 2.84
CA GLY A 45 9.17 -0.34 2.01
C GLY A 45 9.76 0.95 2.57
N GLY A 46 10.92 1.33 2.05
CA GLY A 46 11.68 2.50 2.54
C GLY A 46 10.98 3.84 2.34
N LEU A 47 10.09 3.95 1.35
CA LEU A 47 9.25 5.15 1.17
C LEU A 47 8.37 5.41 2.39
N TYR A 48 7.77 4.37 2.96
CA TYR A 48 6.87 4.50 4.11
C TYR A 48 7.60 4.86 5.40
N ASP A 49 8.86 4.45 5.55
CA ASP A 49 9.72 4.97 6.60
C ASP A 49 9.95 6.48 6.46
N ASN A 50 10.10 6.97 5.23
CA ASN A 50 10.23 8.41 4.98
C ASN A 50 8.92 9.14 5.30
N LEU A 51 7.76 8.63 4.84
CA LEU A 51 6.45 9.20 5.16
C LEU A 51 6.20 9.23 6.68
N ARG A 52 6.50 8.15 7.41
CA ARG A 52 6.38 8.10 8.86
C ARG A 52 7.23 9.19 9.54
N ARG A 53 8.49 9.35 9.15
CA ARG A 53 9.37 10.41 9.68
C ARG A 53 8.85 11.80 9.36
N LEU A 54 8.25 12.00 8.19
CA LEU A 54 7.60 13.26 7.83
C LEU A 54 6.37 13.53 8.71
N ARG A 55 5.53 12.52 8.99
CA ARG A 55 4.40 12.65 9.93
C ARG A 55 4.88 13.00 11.34
N GLU A 56 5.89 12.29 11.85
CA GLU A 56 6.42 12.48 13.21
C GLU A 56 7.12 13.84 13.42
N SER A 57 7.51 14.50 12.35
CA SER A 57 8.24 15.79 12.37
C SER A 57 7.45 16.97 11.82
N ASP A 58 6.14 16.86 11.66
CA ASP A 58 5.32 17.88 10.99
C ASP A 58 5.90 18.31 9.63
N GLY A 59 6.35 17.33 8.84
CA GLY A 59 6.90 17.53 7.51
C GLY A 59 8.33 18.06 7.45
N GLN A 60 9.04 18.14 8.58
CA GLN A 60 10.38 18.77 8.67
C GLN A 60 11.54 17.77 8.51
N ALA A 61 11.28 16.45 8.57
CA ALA A 61 12.35 15.45 8.48
C ALA A 61 13.09 15.53 7.15
N GLU A 62 14.40 15.30 7.24
CA GLU A 62 15.27 15.15 6.08
C GLU A 62 15.93 13.73 6.09
N PRO A 63 16.18 13.10 4.94
CA PRO A 63 15.77 13.56 3.61
C PRO A 63 14.25 13.49 3.43
N ASN A 64 13.69 14.39 2.64
CA ASN A 64 12.30 14.36 2.20
C ASN A 64 12.27 13.85 0.76
N TYR A 65 11.60 12.74 0.52
CA TYR A 65 11.52 12.09 -0.78
C TYR A 65 11.01 13.05 -1.88
N PHE A 66 9.96 13.78 -1.61
CA PHE A 66 9.34 14.68 -2.60
C PHE A 66 10.23 15.88 -2.92
N LYS A 67 10.83 16.49 -1.91
CA LYS A 67 11.81 17.57 -2.11
C LYS A 67 13.04 17.10 -2.89
N SER A 68 13.46 15.85 -2.69
CA SER A 68 14.60 15.27 -3.41
C SER A 68 14.34 15.11 -4.91
N LEU A 69 13.07 15.01 -5.33
CA LEU A 69 12.64 15.03 -6.73
C LEU A 69 12.49 16.45 -7.29
N GLY A 70 12.55 17.49 -6.45
CA GLY A 70 12.41 18.88 -6.88
C GLY A 70 11.03 19.51 -6.65
N TYR A 71 10.12 18.83 -5.96
CA TYR A 71 8.82 19.40 -5.62
C TYR A 71 8.93 20.45 -4.50
N ASP A 72 8.13 21.49 -4.59
CA ASP A 72 7.69 22.20 -3.38
C ASP A 72 6.84 21.26 -2.53
N TYR A 73 6.92 21.43 -1.22
CA TYR A 73 6.28 20.51 -0.28
C TYR A 73 5.52 21.25 0.82
N ARG A 74 4.27 20.82 1.03
CA ARG A 74 3.41 21.29 2.12
C ARG A 74 2.90 20.09 2.90
N TYR A 75 3.05 20.14 4.22
CA TYR A 75 2.51 19.13 5.13
C TYR A 75 1.25 19.67 5.83
N VAL A 76 0.23 18.82 5.97
CA VAL A 76 -1.02 19.12 6.67
C VAL A 76 -1.23 18.06 7.74
N ALA A 77 -0.99 18.41 8.99
CA ALA A 77 -1.06 17.51 10.13
C ALA A 77 -2.49 17.00 10.41
N TYR A 78 -3.50 17.82 10.18
CA TYR A 78 -4.91 17.51 10.43
C TYR A 78 -5.69 17.36 9.11
N GLY A 79 -5.33 16.35 8.30
CA GLY A 79 -5.88 16.13 6.97
C GLY A 79 -7.35 15.71 6.92
N ASN A 80 -7.98 15.44 8.08
CA ASN A 80 -9.44 15.27 8.18
C ASN A 80 -10.16 16.58 8.57
N ASP A 81 -9.44 17.68 8.78
CA ASP A 81 -10.01 18.99 9.05
C ASP A 81 -10.15 19.79 7.75
N VAL A 82 -11.38 20.26 7.47
CA VAL A 82 -11.70 20.96 6.21
C VAL A 82 -11.06 22.35 6.16
N GLU A 83 -10.97 23.04 7.28
CA GLU A 83 -10.38 24.38 7.34
C GLU A 83 -8.87 24.34 7.08
N ASP A 84 -8.17 23.36 7.63
CA ASP A 84 -6.74 23.14 7.37
C ASP A 84 -6.48 22.80 5.91
N LEU A 85 -7.36 21.97 5.29
CA LEU A 85 -7.28 21.66 3.86
C LEU A 85 -7.52 22.89 2.98
N ILE A 86 -8.57 23.70 3.28
CA ILE A 86 -8.84 24.94 2.54
C ILE A 86 -7.64 25.88 2.60
N LYS A 87 -7.03 26.03 3.77
CA LYS A 87 -5.83 26.86 3.95
C LYS A 87 -4.68 26.34 3.09
N ALA A 88 -4.33 25.07 3.19
CA ALA A 88 -3.24 24.46 2.43
C ALA A 88 -3.44 24.61 0.92
N PHE A 89 -4.64 24.28 0.41
CA PHE A 89 -4.93 24.41 -1.02
C PHE A 89 -4.97 25.88 -1.50
N SER A 90 -5.39 26.81 -0.64
CA SER A 90 -5.35 28.24 -0.97
C SER A 90 -3.92 28.76 -1.14
N GLU A 91 -2.96 28.18 -0.43
CA GLU A 91 -1.54 28.54 -0.54
C GLU A 91 -0.89 28.04 -1.84
N VAL A 92 -1.37 26.90 -2.38
CA VAL A 92 -0.71 26.23 -3.51
C VAL A 92 -1.47 26.34 -4.85
N LYS A 93 -2.73 26.76 -4.85
CA LYS A 93 -3.58 26.76 -6.04
C LYS A 93 -3.07 27.60 -7.20
N ASP A 94 -2.30 28.63 -6.92
CA ASP A 94 -1.82 29.61 -7.90
C ASP A 94 -0.28 29.58 -8.07
N ILE A 95 0.45 28.58 -7.51
CA ILE A 95 1.88 28.41 -7.78
C ILE A 95 2.09 27.96 -9.24
N ASP A 96 3.21 28.32 -9.82
CA ASP A 96 3.52 28.08 -11.24
C ASP A 96 4.40 26.86 -11.51
N HIS A 97 4.62 26.05 -10.49
CA HIS A 97 5.46 24.84 -10.53
C HIS A 97 4.82 23.68 -9.74
N PRO A 98 5.34 22.43 -9.88
CA PRO A 98 4.80 21.28 -9.19
C PRO A 98 4.98 21.35 -7.67
N VAL A 99 3.92 20.93 -6.94
CA VAL A 99 3.91 20.93 -5.48
C VAL A 99 3.25 19.65 -4.94
N VAL A 100 3.80 19.11 -3.86
CA VAL A 100 3.19 18.03 -3.08
C VAL A 100 2.51 18.61 -1.85
N VAL A 101 1.22 18.32 -1.70
CA VAL A 101 0.45 18.53 -0.47
C VAL A 101 0.28 17.19 0.23
N HIS A 102 1.09 16.94 1.25
CA HIS A 102 1.07 15.72 2.04
C HIS A 102 0.10 15.90 3.21
N ILE A 103 -1.06 15.25 3.13
CA ILE A 103 -2.10 15.32 4.16
C ILE A 103 -2.06 14.07 5.03
N ASN A 104 -1.91 14.26 6.34
CA ASN A 104 -1.99 13.18 7.31
C ASN A 104 -3.45 12.96 7.74
N THR A 105 -4.01 11.82 7.38
CA THR A 105 -5.40 11.48 7.67
C THR A 105 -5.49 10.24 8.56
N GLN A 106 -6.64 10.07 9.19
CA GLN A 106 -6.98 8.86 9.94
C GLN A 106 -7.98 8.03 9.13
N LYS A 107 -7.57 6.81 8.75
CA LYS A 107 -8.46 5.86 8.07
C LYS A 107 -9.61 5.45 8.99
N GLY A 108 -10.84 5.50 8.48
CA GLY A 108 -12.05 5.20 9.27
C GLY A 108 -12.54 6.35 10.15
N LYS A 109 -11.95 7.56 10.04
CA LYS A 109 -12.28 8.74 10.86
C LYS A 109 -13.78 9.02 10.94
N GLY A 110 -14.28 9.14 12.18
CA GLY A 110 -15.69 9.43 12.47
C GLY A 110 -16.55 8.20 12.71
N TYR A 111 -15.98 6.99 12.57
CA TYR A 111 -16.69 5.75 12.87
C TYR A 111 -15.81 4.83 13.72
N ALA A 112 -16.08 4.76 15.03
CA ALA A 112 -15.25 4.10 16.01
C ALA A 112 -14.90 2.62 15.66
N PRO A 113 -15.79 1.78 15.14
CA PRO A 113 -15.45 0.43 14.71
C PRO A 113 -14.42 0.41 13.57
N ALA A 114 -14.49 1.36 12.62
CA ALA A 114 -13.52 1.45 11.52
C ALA A 114 -12.18 2.03 11.96
N GLU A 115 -12.17 2.93 12.93
CA GLU A 115 -10.93 3.44 13.54
C GLU A 115 -10.18 2.35 14.31
N ALA A 116 -10.93 1.40 14.92
CA ALA A 116 -10.37 0.29 15.69
C ALA A 116 -9.86 -0.87 14.80
N ASP A 117 -10.51 -1.12 13.66
CA ASP A 117 -10.16 -2.21 12.73
C ASP A 117 -10.11 -1.70 11.28
N ARG A 118 -9.05 -0.95 10.98
CA ARG A 118 -8.88 -0.25 9.71
C ARG A 118 -8.72 -1.17 8.49
N GLU A 119 -8.14 -2.36 8.69
CA GLU A 119 -7.94 -3.35 7.63
C GLU A 119 -9.31 -3.93 7.19
N ARG A 120 -10.10 -4.38 8.15
CA ARG A 120 -11.43 -4.95 7.89
C ARG A 120 -12.38 -3.97 7.19
N PHE A 121 -12.33 -2.68 7.57
CA PHE A 121 -13.18 -1.64 6.99
C PHE A 121 -12.62 -1.02 5.71
N HIS A 122 -11.52 -1.55 5.16
CA HIS A 122 -11.07 -1.14 3.83
C HIS A 122 -12.07 -1.56 2.75
N PHE A 123 -12.57 -2.79 2.84
CA PHE A 123 -13.60 -3.35 1.97
C PHE A 123 -14.41 -4.37 2.77
N GLY A 124 -15.73 -4.34 2.64
CA GLY A 124 -16.60 -5.28 3.36
C GLY A 124 -18.03 -5.27 2.83
N GLY A 125 -18.77 -6.33 3.19
CA GLY A 125 -20.21 -6.44 2.97
C GLY A 125 -21.00 -5.55 3.94
N PRO A 126 -22.35 -5.61 3.88
CA PRO A 126 -23.23 -4.92 4.82
C PRO A 126 -22.94 -5.30 6.27
N PHE A 127 -22.96 -4.32 7.16
CA PHE A 127 -22.72 -4.49 8.59
C PHE A 127 -23.75 -3.74 9.43
N ASP A 128 -23.89 -4.13 10.70
CA ASP A 128 -24.69 -3.43 11.69
C ASP A 128 -23.98 -2.14 12.11
N GLU A 129 -24.58 -0.99 11.84
CA GLU A 129 -23.95 0.31 12.07
C GLU A 129 -23.51 0.56 13.54
N PRO A 130 -24.33 0.25 14.58
CA PRO A 130 -23.91 0.45 15.96
C PRO A 130 -22.70 -0.36 16.40
N THR A 131 -22.55 -1.58 15.91
CA THR A 131 -21.51 -2.52 16.37
C THR A 131 -20.38 -2.73 15.37
N GLY A 132 -20.61 -2.42 14.10
CA GLY A 132 -19.68 -2.73 13.01
C GLY A 132 -19.64 -4.22 12.63
N HIS A 133 -20.46 -5.09 13.23
CA HIS A 133 -20.46 -6.51 12.90
C HIS A 133 -21.10 -6.80 11.54
N PRO A 134 -20.54 -7.74 10.75
CA PRO A 134 -21.17 -8.16 9.49
C PRO A 134 -22.60 -8.65 9.71
N LEU A 135 -23.52 -8.26 8.83
CA LEU A 135 -24.90 -8.78 8.86
C LEU A 135 -24.98 -10.22 8.37
N HIS A 136 -24.03 -10.63 7.54
CA HIS A 136 -23.92 -12.00 7.04
C HIS A 136 -22.52 -12.49 7.25
N ILE A 137 -22.36 -13.57 7.98
CA ILE A 137 -21.10 -14.30 8.14
C ILE A 137 -21.23 -15.58 7.36
N ASP A 138 -20.43 -15.76 6.33
CA ASP A 138 -20.27 -17.04 5.66
C ASP A 138 -19.25 -17.85 6.48
N GLU A 139 -19.72 -18.91 7.13
CA GLU A 139 -18.89 -19.80 7.94
C GLU A 139 -18.21 -20.89 7.10
N SER A 140 -18.47 -20.95 5.80
CA SER A 140 -17.80 -21.88 4.91
C SER A 140 -16.33 -21.47 4.72
N ALA A 141 -15.42 -22.43 4.73
CA ALA A 141 -14.03 -22.17 4.38
C ALA A 141 -13.93 -21.73 2.92
N ASP A 142 -13.35 -20.56 2.69
CA ASP A 142 -13.07 -20.07 1.35
C ASP A 142 -11.71 -20.62 0.82
N TYR A 143 -11.43 -20.37 -0.45
CA TYR A 143 -10.17 -20.78 -1.06
C TYR A 143 -8.96 -20.08 -0.42
N GLY A 144 -9.12 -18.86 0.09
CA GLY A 144 -8.07 -18.12 0.79
C GLY A 144 -7.67 -18.85 2.07
N ASP A 145 -8.64 -19.22 2.92
CA ASP A 145 -8.39 -19.95 4.16
C ASP A 145 -7.72 -21.31 3.92
N ILE A 146 -8.24 -22.08 2.97
CA ILE A 146 -7.67 -23.39 2.60
C ILE A 146 -6.22 -23.22 2.13
N THR A 147 -5.95 -22.21 1.29
CA THR A 147 -4.62 -21.93 0.77
C THR A 147 -3.66 -21.53 1.88
N ALA A 148 -4.08 -20.59 2.74
CA ALA A 148 -3.23 -20.11 3.84
C ALA A 148 -2.85 -21.23 4.82
N GLU A 149 -3.82 -22.07 5.23
CA GLU A 149 -3.55 -23.20 6.11
C GLU A 149 -2.57 -24.21 5.49
N HIS A 150 -2.75 -24.51 4.20
CA HIS A 150 -1.83 -25.39 3.48
C HIS A 150 -0.41 -24.82 3.40
N LEU A 151 -0.28 -23.53 3.04
CA LEU A 151 1.02 -22.87 2.92
C LEU A 151 1.72 -22.74 4.27
N LEU A 152 0.99 -22.43 5.36
CA LEU A 152 1.55 -22.43 6.71
C LEU A 152 2.06 -23.82 7.12
N GLY A 153 1.36 -24.88 6.72
CA GLY A 153 1.84 -26.25 6.90
C GLY A 153 3.16 -26.51 6.18
N LEU A 154 3.26 -26.11 4.91
CA LEU A 154 4.51 -26.25 4.13
C LEU A 154 5.66 -25.42 4.71
N MET A 155 5.41 -24.17 5.12
CA MET A 155 6.42 -23.30 5.73
C MET A 155 7.01 -23.88 7.02
N LYS A 156 6.18 -24.57 7.81
CA LYS A 156 6.63 -25.21 9.05
C LYS A 156 7.61 -26.34 8.79
N GLU A 157 7.46 -27.05 7.68
CA GLU A 157 8.29 -28.19 7.30
C GLU A 157 9.51 -27.79 6.45
N ASP A 158 9.38 -26.73 5.68
CA ASP A 158 10.40 -26.30 4.71
C ASP A 158 10.67 -24.77 4.79
N PRO A 159 11.84 -24.39 5.31
CA PRO A 159 12.21 -22.97 5.43
C PRO A 159 12.47 -22.27 4.09
N THR A 160 12.51 -23.01 2.97
CA THR A 160 12.66 -22.43 1.63
C THR A 160 11.34 -22.00 1.01
N VAL A 161 10.21 -22.38 1.59
CA VAL A 161 8.88 -21.92 1.17
C VAL A 161 8.72 -20.45 1.55
N ALA A 162 8.28 -19.63 0.61
CA ALA A 162 7.98 -18.23 0.82
C ALA A 162 6.63 -17.86 0.19
N VAL A 163 5.84 -17.07 0.88
CA VAL A 163 4.58 -16.51 0.36
C VAL A 163 4.79 -15.03 0.09
N ILE A 164 4.47 -14.60 -1.12
CA ILE A 164 4.61 -13.22 -1.56
C ILE A 164 3.21 -12.65 -1.84
N THR A 165 2.97 -11.41 -1.46
CA THR A 165 1.78 -10.64 -1.83
C THR A 165 2.17 -9.24 -2.27
N ALA A 166 1.27 -8.58 -2.98
CA ALA A 166 1.40 -7.20 -3.42
C ALA A 166 0.31 -6.33 -2.78
N GLY A 167 0.38 -6.13 -1.45
CA GLY A 167 -0.53 -5.29 -0.68
C GLY A 167 -1.93 -5.89 -0.45
N THR A 168 -2.13 -7.18 -0.70
CA THR A 168 -3.44 -7.84 -0.59
C THR A 168 -3.41 -9.16 0.21
N PRO A 169 -2.84 -9.18 1.42
CA PRO A 169 -2.62 -10.42 2.17
C PRO A 169 -3.91 -11.16 2.51
N SER A 170 -4.98 -10.45 2.84
CA SER A 170 -6.26 -11.04 3.24
C SER A 170 -7.00 -11.73 2.09
N VAL A 171 -6.70 -11.39 0.82
CA VAL A 171 -7.37 -11.98 -0.36
C VAL A 171 -7.15 -13.50 -0.45
N PHE A 172 -6.02 -14.00 0.04
CA PHE A 172 -5.74 -15.44 0.09
C PHE A 172 -5.46 -15.93 1.52
N GLY A 173 -6.18 -15.35 2.47
CA GLY A 173 -6.34 -15.85 3.84
C GLY A 173 -5.21 -15.51 4.80
N PHE A 174 -4.23 -14.66 4.43
CA PHE A 174 -3.17 -14.22 5.35
C PHE A 174 -3.61 -13.01 6.17
N ASP A 175 -4.47 -13.26 7.15
CA ASP A 175 -4.82 -12.30 8.19
C ASP A 175 -3.61 -11.94 9.08
N PRO A 176 -3.70 -10.96 9.99
CA PRO A 176 -2.59 -10.56 10.85
C PRO A 176 -1.99 -11.71 11.67
N GLU A 177 -2.82 -12.66 12.15
CA GLU A 177 -2.35 -13.79 12.96
C GLU A 177 -1.52 -14.77 12.10
N ARG A 178 -2.01 -15.09 10.89
CA ARG A 178 -1.32 -15.97 9.96
C ARG A 178 -0.03 -15.35 9.43
N ARG A 179 -0.02 -14.02 9.16
CA ARG A 179 1.21 -13.29 8.82
C ARG A 179 2.25 -13.39 9.94
N ALA A 180 1.83 -13.19 11.18
CA ALA A 180 2.72 -13.33 12.34
C ALA A 180 3.29 -14.75 12.49
N LYS A 181 2.48 -15.81 12.24
CA LYS A 181 2.92 -17.20 12.24
C LYS A 181 3.93 -17.51 11.13
N ALA A 182 3.70 -16.99 9.93
CA ALA A 182 4.59 -17.17 8.78
C ALA A 182 5.93 -16.45 8.96
N GLY A 183 5.94 -15.33 9.68
CA GLY A 183 7.15 -14.56 9.98
C GLY A 183 7.92 -14.16 8.72
N LYS A 184 9.21 -14.47 8.64
CA LYS A 184 10.08 -14.09 7.51
C LYS A 184 9.76 -14.81 6.20
N GLN A 185 8.96 -15.87 6.21
CA GLN A 185 8.54 -16.57 5.02
C GLN A 185 7.32 -15.90 4.34
N PHE A 186 6.70 -14.91 5.00
CA PHE A 186 5.70 -14.05 4.41
C PHE A 186 6.33 -12.72 4.01
N ILE A 187 6.14 -12.33 2.76
CA ILE A 187 6.74 -11.12 2.15
C ILE A 187 5.62 -10.32 1.49
N ASP A 188 5.40 -9.09 1.96
CA ASP A 188 4.55 -8.13 1.30
C ASP A 188 5.41 -7.03 0.67
N VAL A 189 5.32 -6.87 -0.63
CA VAL A 189 6.08 -5.87 -1.39
C VAL A 189 5.35 -4.54 -1.53
N GLY A 190 4.19 -4.39 -0.91
CA GLY A 190 3.29 -3.25 -1.16
C GLY A 190 2.53 -3.42 -2.49
N ILE A 191 1.88 -2.36 -2.97
CA ILE A 191 1.15 -2.39 -4.24
C ILE A 191 2.16 -2.33 -5.40
N ALA A 192 2.86 -3.44 -5.63
CA ALA A 192 3.96 -3.57 -6.59
C ALA A 192 4.00 -4.98 -7.22
N GLU A 193 3.00 -5.31 -8.03
CA GLU A 193 2.84 -6.65 -8.61
C GLU A 193 4.01 -7.05 -9.52
N GLN A 194 4.61 -6.08 -10.22
CA GLN A 194 5.80 -6.31 -11.05
C GLN A 194 6.97 -6.78 -10.20
N GLU A 195 7.23 -6.10 -9.06
CA GLU A 195 8.27 -6.50 -8.10
C GLU A 195 7.98 -7.87 -7.49
N ALA A 196 6.72 -8.16 -7.15
CA ALA A 196 6.34 -9.46 -6.61
C ALA A 196 6.69 -10.62 -7.54
N VAL A 197 6.46 -10.45 -8.85
CA VAL A 197 6.80 -11.47 -9.86
C VAL A 197 8.30 -11.58 -10.05
N ALA A 198 9.01 -10.46 -10.20
CA ALA A 198 10.46 -10.44 -10.35
C ALA A 198 11.18 -11.05 -9.13
N LEU A 199 10.74 -10.68 -7.91
CA LEU A 199 11.23 -11.25 -6.65
C LEU A 199 10.97 -12.76 -6.59
N SER A 200 9.76 -13.20 -6.96
CA SER A 200 9.42 -14.63 -6.97
C SER A 200 10.32 -15.41 -7.91
N SER A 201 10.58 -14.89 -9.11
CA SER A 201 11.51 -15.50 -10.06
C SER A 201 12.93 -15.60 -9.49
N GLY A 202 13.43 -14.52 -8.90
CA GLY A 202 14.76 -14.49 -8.27
C GLY A 202 14.88 -15.48 -7.11
N LEU A 203 13.87 -15.55 -6.25
CA LEU A 203 13.81 -16.52 -5.15
C LEU A 203 13.81 -17.96 -5.64
N ALA A 204 13.00 -18.26 -6.67
CA ALA A 204 12.98 -19.60 -7.29
C ALA A 204 14.34 -19.97 -7.89
N LYS A 205 14.97 -19.06 -8.59
CA LYS A 205 16.34 -19.23 -9.15
C LYS A 205 17.38 -19.46 -8.04
N GLY A 206 17.19 -18.84 -6.88
CA GLY A 206 18.01 -19.02 -5.67
C GLY A 206 17.73 -20.33 -4.91
N GLY A 207 16.79 -21.15 -5.35
CA GLY A 207 16.42 -22.43 -4.72
C GLY A 207 15.31 -22.37 -3.69
N ALA A 208 14.64 -21.21 -3.53
CA ALA A 208 13.44 -21.12 -2.73
C ALA A 208 12.20 -21.62 -3.48
N LYS A 209 11.10 -21.76 -2.76
CA LYS A 209 9.79 -22.17 -3.27
C LYS A 209 8.77 -21.05 -3.05
N PRO A 210 8.76 -20.02 -3.90
CA PRO A 210 7.87 -18.88 -3.77
C PRO A 210 6.44 -19.22 -4.23
N PHE A 211 5.46 -18.68 -3.51
CA PHE A 211 4.06 -18.67 -3.87
C PHE A 211 3.58 -17.22 -3.90
N PHE A 212 3.28 -16.68 -5.08
CA PHE A 212 2.75 -15.34 -5.23
C PHE A 212 1.22 -15.38 -5.27
N GLY A 213 0.58 -14.84 -4.23
CA GLY A 213 -0.87 -14.72 -4.12
C GLY A 213 -1.37 -13.36 -4.55
N VAL A 214 -2.22 -13.32 -5.59
CA VAL A 214 -2.78 -12.08 -6.15
C VAL A 214 -4.09 -12.35 -6.89
N THR A 215 -5.00 -11.36 -6.92
CA THR A 215 -6.18 -11.45 -7.78
C THR A 215 -5.80 -11.38 -9.26
N SER A 216 -6.52 -12.13 -10.11
CA SER A 216 -6.23 -12.19 -11.55
C SER A 216 -6.24 -10.84 -12.24
N SER A 217 -7.13 -9.92 -11.83
CA SER A 217 -7.20 -8.57 -12.40
C SER A 217 -5.97 -7.71 -12.08
N PHE A 218 -5.30 -7.94 -10.94
CA PHE A 218 -4.08 -7.20 -10.58
C PHE A 218 -2.83 -7.79 -11.23
N LEU A 219 -2.83 -9.09 -11.51
CA LEU A 219 -1.72 -9.76 -12.18
C LEU A 219 -1.43 -9.20 -13.58
N GLN A 220 -2.42 -8.58 -14.24
CA GLN A 220 -2.24 -7.93 -15.55
C GLN A 220 -1.12 -6.87 -15.56
N ARG A 221 -0.83 -6.23 -14.40
CA ARG A 221 0.26 -5.24 -14.30
C ARG A 221 1.65 -5.84 -14.45
N ALA A 222 1.80 -7.15 -14.26
CA ALA A 222 3.08 -7.85 -14.28
C ALA A 222 3.29 -8.70 -15.54
N TYR A 223 2.63 -8.35 -16.65
CA TYR A 223 2.72 -9.12 -17.89
C TYR A 223 4.16 -9.31 -18.38
N ASP A 224 4.94 -8.25 -18.41
CA ASP A 224 6.33 -8.31 -18.85
C ASP A 224 7.18 -9.20 -17.94
N GLN A 225 7.03 -9.08 -16.63
CA GLN A 225 7.74 -9.90 -15.65
C GLN A 225 7.35 -11.37 -15.75
N LEU A 226 6.09 -11.68 -15.98
CA LEU A 226 5.65 -13.06 -16.23
C LEU A 226 6.29 -13.62 -17.50
N SER A 227 6.35 -12.81 -18.55
CA SER A 227 6.96 -13.22 -19.84
C SER A 227 8.48 -13.34 -19.74
N GLN A 228 9.16 -12.33 -19.20
CA GLN A 228 10.63 -12.23 -19.20
C GLN A 228 11.24 -13.02 -18.03
N ASP A 229 10.78 -12.74 -16.80
CA ASP A 229 11.44 -13.24 -15.61
C ASP A 229 11.02 -14.67 -15.24
N VAL A 230 9.81 -15.09 -15.60
CA VAL A 230 9.29 -16.42 -15.29
C VAL A 230 9.34 -17.37 -16.49
N ALA A 231 8.77 -16.94 -17.65
CA ALA A 231 8.61 -17.87 -18.77
C ALA A 231 9.90 -18.10 -19.58
N ILE A 232 10.81 -17.11 -19.64
CA ILE A 232 12.08 -17.23 -20.38
C ILE A 232 13.22 -17.73 -19.47
N ASN A 233 13.26 -17.36 -18.21
CA ASN A 233 14.27 -17.75 -17.23
C ASN A 233 13.88 -19.01 -16.46
#